data_bb42521a2b0438fcb890a263bb44010f
#
_entry.id   bb42521a2b0438fcb890a263bb44010f
#
_cell.length_a   1.000
_cell.length_b   1.000
_cell.length_c   1.000
_cell.angle_alpha   90.00
_cell.angle_beta   90.00
_cell.angle_gamma   90.00
#
_symmetry.space_group_name_H-M   'P 1'
#
loop_
_entity.id
_entity.type
_entity.pdbx_description
1 polymer ?
#
loop_
_entity_poly.entity_id
_entity_poly.type
_entity_poly.pdbx_seq_one_letter_code
_entity_poly.pdbx_strand_id
1 'polypeptide(L)'
;MLAQARSAAVLKGVGRHFRWVPVDPLVGSPATPVPFLNSDRPNYCLFTHTFTDQPAADEALFVDHLEWVEETCRHAVATQAYNLIIKIHPLDRAYDVSGAADRLAAAFASAPNIHFTRDQIEPEELTKHCALGLTVRGTPGLEMSAAGLPMMLAGRGLYSDTGICLVPRSRAEYFGLLAQGPPFPIDIATQSLRARRYMAFDRHWSAPMTDLVPAFSHRTAADPSLWALIVDGINSACLETDQVARAIARSWSKGSAKVMVPELEGLLIE
;
A
#
# COMPACT_ATOMS: atom_id res chain seq x y z
N MET A 1 -23.60 -10.97 -10.19
CA MET A 1 -24.15 -9.68 -9.77
C MET A 1 -23.84 -9.32 -8.32
N LEU A 2 -24.11 -10.12 -7.32
CA LEU A 2 -23.78 -9.82 -5.91
C LEU A 2 -22.27 -9.65 -5.64
N ALA A 3 -21.41 -10.42 -6.29
CA ALA A 3 -19.95 -10.29 -6.17
C ALA A 3 -19.40 -9.00 -6.79
N GLN A 4 -19.99 -8.51 -7.88
CA GLN A 4 -19.60 -7.25 -8.51
C GLN A 4 -20.07 -6.02 -7.73
N ALA A 5 -21.28 -6.08 -7.15
CA ALA A 5 -21.78 -5.01 -6.28
C ALA A 5 -20.98 -4.90 -4.98
N ARG A 6 -20.56 -6.05 -4.39
CA ARG A 6 -19.67 -6.08 -3.22
C ARG A 6 -18.25 -5.57 -3.56
N SER A 7 -17.70 -5.88 -4.73
CA SER A 7 -16.40 -5.36 -5.13
C SER A 7 -16.40 -3.86 -5.39
N ALA A 8 -17.46 -3.29 -5.95
CA ALA A 8 -17.59 -1.84 -6.11
C ALA A 8 -17.77 -1.10 -4.78
N ALA A 9 -18.50 -1.69 -3.82
CA ALA A 9 -18.61 -1.16 -2.45
C ALA A 9 -17.27 -1.26 -1.70
N VAL A 10 -16.50 -2.34 -1.91
CA VAL A 10 -15.15 -2.52 -1.36
C VAL A 10 -14.21 -1.47 -1.95
N LEU A 11 -14.22 -1.23 -3.27
CA LEU A 11 -13.37 -0.20 -3.89
C LEU A 11 -13.72 1.22 -3.42
N LYS A 12 -15.00 1.56 -3.28
CA LYS A 12 -15.43 2.84 -2.70
C LYS A 12 -15.13 2.95 -1.20
N GLY A 13 -15.12 1.85 -0.47
CA GLY A 13 -14.77 1.78 0.95
C GLY A 13 -13.26 1.78 1.21
N VAL A 14 -12.47 1.17 0.33
CA VAL A 14 -11.02 1.00 0.45
C VAL A 14 -10.29 2.34 0.59
N GLY A 15 -10.61 3.32 -0.25
CA GLY A 15 -10.01 4.65 -0.14
C GLY A 15 -10.39 5.43 1.13
N ARG A 16 -11.44 5.03 1.85
CA ARG A 16 -11.89 5.73 3.06
C ARG A 16 -11.42 5.09 4.36
N HIS A 17 -11.11 3.82 4.39
CA HIS A 17 -10.76 3.10 5.62
C HIS A 17 -9.26 2.89 5.83
N PHE A 18 -8.42 2.97 4.78
CA PHE A 18 -6.96 3.10 4.94
C PHE A 18 -6.49 4.52 5.21
N ARG A 19 -7.39 5.46 5.37
CA ARG A 19 -7.06 6.75 5.98
C ARG A 19 -6.88 6.55 7.49
N TRP A 20 -5.78 5.93 7.85
CA TRP A 20 -5.25 5.92 9.22
C TRP A 20 -4.94 7.33 9.71
N VAL A 21 -4.85 8.25 8.81
CA VAL A 21 -4.87 9.68 9.10
C VAL A 21 -6.01 10.24 8.28
N PRO A 22 -6.93 10.97 8.86
CA PRO A 22 -7.50 12.06 8.14
C PRO A 22 -6.33 13.04 7.92
N VAL A 23 -5.54 12.82 6.87
CA VAL A 23 -5.04 13.98 6.14
C VAL A 23 -6.31 14.78 5.97
N ASP A 24 -6.39 16.03 6.51
CA ASP A 24 -7.50 16.90 6.18
C ASP A 24 -7.78 16.62 4.72
N PRO A 25 -9.00 16.19 4.36
CA PRO A 25 -9.30 16.17 2.95
C PRO A 25 -8.84 17.54 2.52
N LEU A 26 -7.82 17.60 1.69
CA LEU A 26 -7.44 18.84 1.04
C LEU A 26 -8.71 19.20 0.30
N VAL A 27 -9.56 19.95 1.02
CA VAL A 27 -10.92 20.26 0.62
C VAL A 27 -10.72 20.97 -0.70
N GLY A 28 -11.05 20.29 -1.79
CA GLY A 28 -11.11 20.90 -3.09
C GLY A 28 -9.77 21.27 -3.74
N SER A 29 -8.66 20.57 -3.48
CA SER A 29 -7.53 20.67 -4.41
C SER A 29 -8.02 20.16 -5.76
N PRO A 30 -7.94 20.97 -6.84
CA PRO A 30 -8.28 20.51 -8.16
C PRO A 30 -7.46 19.25 -8.46
N ALA A 31 -8.07 18.27 -9.14
CA ALA A 31 -7.37 17.05 -9.50
C ALA A 31 -6.08 17.44 -10.23
N THR A 32 -4.94 17.05 -9.68
CA THR A 32 -3.65 17.36 -10.30
C THR A 32 -3.53 16.51 -11.55
N PRO A 33 -3.29 17.10 -12.71
CA PRO A 33 -3.10 16.33 -13.93
C PRO A 33 -1.93 15.37 -13.77
N VAL A 34 -2.08 14.16 -14.27
CA VAL A 34 -0.97 13.20 -14.34
C VAL A 34 0.07 13.76 -15.33
N PRO A 35 1.33 13.95 -14.92
CA PRO A 35 2.36 14.44 -15.83
C PRO A 35 2.65 13.43 -16.95
N PHE A 36 3.26 13.88 -18.02
CA PHE A 36 3.67 13.06 -19.18
C PHE A 36 2.51 12.37 -19.95
N LEU A 37 1.28 12.92 -19.89
CA LEU A 37 0.11 12.34 -20.57
C LEU A 37 0.30 12.08 -22.06
N ASN A 38 1.06 12.96 -22.73
CA ASN A 38 1.29 12.92 -24.19
C ASN A 38 2.72 12.46 -24.54
N SER A 39 3.34 11.68 -23.68
CA SER A 39 4.69 11.16 -23.92
C SER A 39 4.64 9.85 -24.71
N ASP A 40 5.58 9.67 -25.65
CA ASP A 40 5.79 8.39 -26.34
C ASP A 40 6.37 7.29 -25.44
N ARG A 41 6.83 7.66 -24.24
CA ARG A 41 7.38 6.73 -23.26
C ARG A 41 6.31 6.29 -22.28
N PRO A 42 6.34 5.03 -21.80
CA PRO A 42 5.43 4.59 -20.76
C PRO A 42 5.68 5.37 -19.47
N ASN A 43 4.61 5.71 -18.76
CA ASN A 43 4.69 6.33 -17.45
C ASN A 43 4.66 5.24 -16.39
N TYR A 44 5.57 5.33 -15.41
CA TYR A 44 5.56 4.50 -14.20
C TYR A 44 5.32 5.38 -12.98
N CYS A 45 4.54 4.87 -12.03
CA CYS A 45 4.27 5.57 -10.78
C CYS A 45 4.94 4.86 -9.61
N LEU A 46 5.90 5.50 -8.97
CA LEU A 46 6.58 5.01 -7.78
C LEU A 46 5.93 5.60 -6.53
N PHE A 47 5.40 4.73 -5.66
CA PHE A 47 4.80 5.09 -4.38
C PHE A 47 5.84 4.92 -3.29
N THR A 48 6.36 6.03 -2.75
CA THR A 48 7.37 5.96 -1.70
C THR A 48 6.78 5.45 -0.39
N HIS A 49 7.64 4.88 0.45
CA HIS A 49 7.42 4.80 1.89
C HIS A 49 7.87 6.10 2.57
N THR A 50 7.61 6.28 3.86
CA THR A 50 8.36 7.26 4.65
C THR A 50 9.79 6.75 4.77
N PHE A 51 10.79 7.61 4.53
CA PHE A 51 12.19 7.17 4.52
C PHE A 51 12.71 6.75 5.90
N THR A 52 11.98 7.13 6.95
CA THR A 52 12.24 6.71 8.34
C THR A 52 11.51 5.44 8.73
N ASP A 53 10.66 4.90 7.86
CA ASP A 53 9.99 3.64 8.11
C ASP A 53 11.01 2.51 8.16
N GLN A 54 10.65 1.43 8.85
CA GLN A 54 11.57 0.32 9.08
C GLN A 54 12.24 -0.09 7.76
N PRO A 55 13.60 -0.03 7.71
CA PRO A 55 14.31 -0.49 6.54
C PRO A 55 13.84 -1.89 6.21
N ALA A 56 13.69 -2.17 4.95
CA ALA A 56 13.26 -3.47 4.50
C ALA A 56 14.29 -4.49 5.00
N ALA A 57 13.95 -5.17 6.09
CA ALA A 57 14.74 -6.28 6.58
C ALA A 57 14.92 -7.31 5.45
N ASP A 58 15.82 -8.17 5.58
CA ASP A 58 16.31 -9.33 4.83
C ASP A 58 15.73 -9.70 3.45
N GLU A 59 14.58 -9.16 3.06
CA GLU A 59 13.87 -9.52 1.81
C GLU A 59 13.66 -8.34 0.84
N ALA A 60 14.37 -7.22 1.02
CA ALA A 60 14.35 -6.10 0.08
C ALA A 60 15.50 -6.20 -0.93
N LEU A 61 15.27 -5.70 -2.14
CA LEU A 61 16.29 -5.62 -3.16
C LEU A 61 17.32 -4.52 -2.89
N PHE A 62 16.96 -3.54 -2.08
CA PHE A 62 17.76 -2.35 -1.74
C PHE A 62 17.99 -2.28 -0.24
N VAL A 63 19.04 -1.59 0.17
CA VAL A 63 19.39 -1.44 1.59
C VAL A 63 18.31 -0.71 2.38
N ASP A 64 17.73 0.32 1.77
CA ASP A 64 16.66 1.10 2.34
C ASP A 64 15.74 1.73 1.26
N HIS A 65 14.72 2.44 1.72
CA HIS A 65 13.77 3.11 0.83
C HIS A 65 14.40 4.29 0.07
N LEU A 66 15.41 4.94 0.62
CA LEU A 66 16.10 6.06 -0.01
C LEU A 66 16.95 5.57 -1.18
N GLU A 67 17.78 4.54 -0.97
CA GLU A 67 18.56 3.90 -2.03
C GLU A 67 17.65 3.41 -3.17
N TRP A 68 16.53 2.77 -2.83
CA TRP A 68 15.57 2.29 -3.83
C TRP A 68 15.07 3.40 -4.74
N VAL A 69 14.61 4.52 -4.17
CA VAL A 69 14.10 5.65 -4.97
C VAL A 69 15.22 6.27 -5.78
N GLU A 70 16.39 6.51 -5.17
CA GLU A 70 17.53 7.13 -5.82
C GLU A 70 18.05 6.30 -7.00
N GLU A 71 18.25 5.00 -6.81
CA GLU A 71 18.72 4.09 -7.88
C GLU A 71 17.66 3.93 -8.99
N THR A 72 16.38 3.93 -8.66
CA THR A 72 15.30 3.90 -9.66
C THR A 72 15.28 5.19 -10.49
N CYS A 73 15.48 6.36 -9.86
CA CYS A 73 15.63 7.63 -10.56
C CYS A 73 16.88 7.65 -11.47
N ARG A 74 18.03 7.22 -10.95
CA ARG A 74 19.27 7.12 -11.76
C ARG A 74 19.08 6.23 -12.98
N HIS A 75 18.43 5.10 -12.81
CA HIS A 75 18.14 4.19 -13.93
C HIS A 75 17.19 4.83 -14.95
N ALA A 76 16.15 5.55 -14.53
CA ALA A 76 15.24 6.27 -15.42
C ALA A 76 15.98 7.34 -16.23
N VAL A 77 16.89 8.10 -15.59
CA VAL A 77 17.72 9.11 -16.27
C VAL A 77 18.69 8.47 -17.25
N ALA A 78 19.35 7.39 -16.87
CA ALA A 78 20.36 6.74 -17.71
C ALA A 78 19.75 6.07 -18.94
N THR A 79 18.63 5.38 -18.80
CA THR A 79 18.01 4.63 -19.90
C THR A 79 17.09 5.46 -20.78
N GLN A 80 16.47 6.50 -20.22
CA GLN A 80 15.42 7.27 -20.88
C GLN A 80 14.28 6.40 -21.43
N ALA A 81 14.11 5.18 -20.94
CA ALA A 81 13.15 4.20 -21.43
C ALA A 81 11.71 4.48 -20.98
N TYR A 82 11.54 5.20 -19.87
CA TYR A 82 10.24 5.50 -19.27
C TYR A 82 10.26 6.86 -18.55
N ASN A 83 9.07 7.38 -18.28
CA ASN A 83 8.89 8.50 -17.36
C ASN A 83 8.57 7.96 -15.97
N LEU A 84 9.05 8.63 -14.94
CA LEU A 84 8.86 8.23 -13.55
C LEU A 84 8.15 9.33 -12.75
N ILE A 85 6.97 9.01 -12.26
CA ILE A 85 6.20 9.85 -11.35
C ILE A 85 6.46 9.32 -9.95
N ILE A 86 7.09 10.10 -9.09
CA ILE A 86 7.35 9.73 -7.70
C ILE A 86 6.28 10.35 -6.80
N LYS A 87 5.34 9.53 -6.37
CA LYS A 87 4.30 9.92 -5.42
C LYS A 87 4.83 9.77 -4.00
N ILE A 88 5.14 10.91 -3.38
CA ILE A 88 5.68 10.94 -2.02
C ILE A 88 4.59 10.52 -1.04
N HIS A 89 4.99 9.74 -0.02
CA HIS A 89 4.07 9.23 0.99
C HIS A 89 3.34 10.38 1.70
N PRO A 90 2.02 10.31 1.92
CA PRO A 90 1.24 11.41 2.50
C PRO A 90 1.73 11.85 3.89
N LEU A 91 2.30 10.94 4.64
CA LEU A 91 2.81 11.17 6.00
C LEU A 91 4.30 11.50 6.05
N ASP A 92 4.96 11.64 4.89
CA ASP A 92 6.39 11.92 4.83
C ASP A 92 6.78 13.09 5.76
N ARG A 93 6.13 14.24 5.62
CA ARG A 93 6.42 15.43 6.45
C ARG A 93 6.11 15.26 7.93
N ALA A 94 5.26 14.32 8.29
CA ALA A 94 4.89 14.09 9.69
C ALA A 94 5.88 13.16 10.40
N TYR A 95 6.50 12.24 9.66
CA TYR A 95 7.39 11.22 10.21
C TYR A 95 8.85 11.37 9.81
N ASP A 96 9.13 12.01 8.67
CA ASP A 96 10.50 12.20 8.19
C ASP A 96 10.95 13.66 8.35
N VAL A 97 11.68 13.91 9.42
CA VAL A 97 12.33 15.22 9.68
C VAL A 97 13.65 15.38 8.90
N SER A 98 14.12 14.34 8.21
CA SER A 98 15.38 14.39 7.48
C SER A 98 15.31 15.25 6.20
N GLY A 99 14.09 15.40 5.64
CA GLY A 99 13.88 16.09 4.36
C GLY A 99 14.44 15.30 3.17
N ALA A 100 14.54 13.98 3.27
CA ALA A 100 15.10 13.11 2.22
C ALA A 100 14.32 13.23 0.90
N ALA A 101 12.98 13.27 0.95
CA ALA A 101 12.15 13.46 -0.24
C ALA A 101 12.46 14.77 -0.99
N ASP A 102 12.59 15.87 -0.26
CA ASP A 102 12.84 17.18 -0.87
C ASP A 102 14.27 17.26 -1.45
N ARG A 103 15.26 16.60 -0.79
CA ARG A 103 16.63 16.49 -1.35
C ARG A 103 16.66 15.65 -2.62
N LEU A 104 15.95 14.52 -2.67
CA LEU A 104 15.83 13.72 -3.89
C LEU A 104 15.16 14.51 -5.02
N ALA A 105 14.04 15.19 -4.72
CA ALA A 105 13.36 16.02 -5.71
C ALA A 105 14.28 17.12 -6.27
N ALA A 106 15.08 17.76 -5.43
CA ALA A 106 16.06 18.76 -5.85
C ALA A 106 17.18 18.13 -6.70
N ALA A 107 17.69 16.96 -6.32
CA ALA A 107 18.75 16.26 -7.05
C ALA A 107 18.35 15.86 -8.48
N PHE A 108 17.08 15.55 -8.70
CA PHE A 108 16.55 15.15 -10.01
C PHE A 108 15.71 16.22 -10.70
N ALA A 109 15.69 17.46 -10.20
CA ALA A 109 14.85 18.54 -10.74
C ALA A 109 15.13 18.89 -12.22
N SER A 110 16.33 18.62 -12.72
CA SER A 110 16.69 18.84 -14.13
C SER A 110 16.39 17.65 -15.05
N ALA A 111 15.97 16.52 -14.50
CA ALA A 111 15.68 15.32 -15.29
C ALA A 111 14.30 15.45 -15.96
N PRO A 112 14.21 15.50 -17.31
CA PRO A 112 12.94 15.80 -18.00
C PRO A 112 11.91 14.67 -17.90
N ASN A 113 12.33 13.48 -17.52
CA ASN A 113 11.49 12.28 -17.41
C ASN A 113 11.22 11.88 -15.93
N ILE A 114 11.49 12.77 -14.97
CA ILE A 114 11.21 12.51 -13.54
C ILE A 114 10.34 13.62 -12.98
N HIS A 115 9.31 13.23 -12.23
CA HIS A 115 8.41 14.16 -11.56
C HIS A 115 8.10 13.70 -10.14
N PHE A 116 8.44 14.52 -9.16
CA PHE A 116 8.07 14.31 -7.76
C PHE A 116 6.78 15.05 -7.44
N THR A 117 5.84 14.37 -6.76
CA THR A 117 4.59 15.00 -6.34
C THR A 117 4.15 14.54 -4.95
N ARG A 118 3.52 15.46 -4.21
CA ARG A 118 2.79 15.20 -2.96
C ARG A 118 1.27 15.22 -3.18
N ASP A 119 0.84 15.57 -4.39
CA ASP A 119 -0.57 15.69 -4.71
C ASP A 119 -1.26 14.35 -4.72
N GLN A 120 -2.55 14.36 -4.41
CA GLN A 120 -3.38 13.18 -4.59
C GLN A 120 -3.71 13.02 -6.07
N ILE A 121 -3.46 11.82 -6.59
CA ILE A 121 -3.87 11.42 -7.93
C ILE A 121 -4.85 10.26 -7.73
N GLU A 122 -6.02 10.37 -8.35
CA GLU A 122 -7.04 9.33 -8.25
C GLU A 122 -6.56 8.01 -8.89
N PRO A 123 -6.88 6.84 -8.29
CA PRO A 123 -6.48 5.54 -8.84
C PRO A 123 -6.87 5.34 -10.31
N GLU A 124 -8.04 5.82 -10.71
CA GLU A 124 -8.51 5.74 -12.08
C GLU A 124 -7.62 6.53 -13.04
N GLU A 125 -7.09 7.66 -12.63
CA GLU A 125 -6.17 8.45 -13.45
C GLU A 125 -4.81 7.75 -13.58
N LEU A 126 -4.32 7.15 -12.50
CA LEU A 126 -3.08 6.35 -12.57
C LEU A 126 -3.24 5.12 -13.47
N THR A 127 -4.36 4.41 -13.39
CA THR A 127 -4.59 3.23 -14.23
C THR A 127 -4.76 3.55 -15.72
N LYS A 128 -5.24 4.75 -16.06
CA LYS A 128 -5.36 5.19 -17.44
C LYS A 128 -4.02 5.61 -18.05
N HIS A 129 -3.15 6.20 -17.24
CA HIS A 129 -1.98 6.92 -17.75
C HIS A 129 -0.66 6.29 -17.38
N CYS A 130 -0.64 5.33 -16.46
CA CYS A 130 0.56 4.60 -16.07
C CYS A 130 0.51 3.15 -16.54
N ALA A 131 1.63 2.65 -17.00
CA ALA A 131 1.78 1.26 -17.42
C ALA A 131 2.23 0.35 -16.27
N LEU A 132 2.81 0.92 -15.21
CA LEU A 132 3.35 0.18 -14.07
C LEU A 132 3.33 1.05 -12.81
N GLY A 133 2.98 0.44 -11.69
CA GLY A 133 3.19 1.00 -10.37
C GLY A 133 4.33 0.28 -9.63
N LEU A 134 5.09 1.02 -8.82
CA LEU A 134 6.24 0.53 -8.07
C LEU A 134 6.04 0.84 -6.59
N THR A 135 6.30 -0.12 -5.73
CA THR A 135 6.40 0.08 -4.27
C THR A 135 7.34 -0.98 -3.68
N VAL A 136 7.79 -0.83 -2.44
CA VAL A 136 8.57 -1.91 -1.82
C VAL A 136 7.64 -3.03 -1.38
N ARG A 137 6.70 -2.74 -0.47
CA ARG A 137 5.70 -3.70 0.08
C ARG A 137 4.46 -3.00 0.62
N GLY A 138 4.23 -1.76 0.18
CA GLY A 138 3.16 -0.91 0.69
C GLY A 138 1.76 -1.30 0.20
N THR A 139 0.75 -0.79 0.90
CA THR A 139 -0.67 -0.96 0.51
C THR A 139 -0.98 -0.52 -0.92
N PRO A 140 -0.28 0.47 -1.53
CA PRO A 140 -0.48 0.78 -2.94
C PRO A 140 -0.32 -0.42 -3.88
N GLY A 141 0.51 -1.42 -3.49
CA GLY A 141 0.63 -2.68 -4.25
C GLY A 141 -0.68 -3.43 -4.38
N LEU A 142 -1.48 -3.47 -3.32
CA LEU A 142 -2.81 -4.10 -3.32
C LEU A 142 -3.87 -3.20 -3.97
N GLU A 143 -3.90 -1.93 -3.59
CA GLU A 143 -4.91 -0.97 -4.03
C GLU A 143 -4.86 -0.74 -5.54
N MET A 144 -3.68 -0.49 -6.07
CA MET A 144 -3.49 -0.26 -7.50
C MET A 144 -3.66 -1.55 -8.31
N SER A 145 -3.21 -2.70 -7.78
CA SER A 145 -3.51 -3.99 -8.42
C SER A 145 -5.02 -4.25 -8.49
N ALA A 146 -5.77 -3.95 -7.43
CA ALA A 146 -7.22 -4.08 -7.42
C ALA A 146 -7.91 -3.16 -8.43
N ALA A 147 -7.33 -1.98 -8.67
CA ALA A 147 -7.78 -1.02 -9.67
C ALA A 147 -7.38 -1.41 -11.11
N GLY A 148 -6.47 -2.38 -11.28
CA GLY A 148 -6.06 -2.87 -12.60
C GLY A 148 -4.74 -2.31 -13.12
N LEU A 149 -3.95 -1.62 -12.29
CA LEU A 149 -2.60 -1.21 -12.64
C LEU A 149 -1.63 -2.37 -12.36
N PRO A 150 -0.81 -2.80 -13.33
CA PRO A 150 0.31 -3.69 -13.05
C PRO A 150 1.21 -3.13 -11.95
N MET A 151 1.52 -3.94 -10.95
CA MET A 151 2.35 -3.51 -9.83
C MET A 151 3.61 -4.37 -9.71
N MET A 152 4.73 -3.74 -9.36
CA MET A 152 5.99 -4.42 -9.07
C MET A 152 6.50 -4.02 -7.68
N LEU A 153 6.96 -5.02 -6.94
CA LEU A 153 7.49 -4.85 -5.59
C LEU A 153 9.02 -4.86 -5.62
N ALA A 154 9.64 -3.91 -4.94
CA ALA A 154 11.09 -3.90 -4.72
C ALA A 154 11.51 -4.62 -3.43
N GLY A 155 10.58 -5.27 -2.76
CA GLY A 155 10.80 -6.09 -1.57
C GLY A 155 9.63 -7.04 -1.34
N ARG A 156 9.83 -8.02 -0.46
CA ARG A 156 8.79 -8.99 -0.12
C ARG A 156 7.96 -8.53 1.07
N GLY A 157 6.68 -8.80 1.04
CA GLY A 157 5.73 -8.49 2.09
C GLY A 157 4.63 -9.55 2.16
N LEU A 158 3.60 -9.29 2.96
CA LEU A 158 2.54 -10.27 3.27
C LEU A 158 1.83 -10.86 2.04
N TYR A 159 1.76 -10.12 0.93
CA TYR A 159 1.05 -10.54 -0.29
C TYR A 159 1.96 -10.87 -1.46
N SER A 160 3.29 -10.92 -1.28
CA SER A 160 4.26 -11.12 -2.36
C SER A 160 4.11 -12.47 -3.08
N ASP A 161 3.74 -13.53 -2.35
CA ASP A 161 3.60 -14.89 -2.89
C ASP A 161 2.22 -15.19 -3.45
N THR A 162 1.35 -14.20 -3.50
CA THR A 162 -0.06 -14.37 -3.94
C THR A 162 -0.25 -14.22 -5.45
N GLY A 163 0.79 -13.82 -6.18
CA GLY A 163 0.71 -13.52 -7.61
C GLY A 163 -0.12 -12.26 -7.93
N ILE A 164 -0.22 -11.34 -6.95
CA ILE A 164 -0.87 -10.04 -7.12
C ILE A 164 0.07 -9.07 -7.81
N CYS A 165 1.37 -9.12 -7.51
CA CYS A 165 2.37 -8.22 -8.05
C CYS A 165 3.52 -8.98 -8.71
N LEU A 166 4.27 -8.32 -9.57
CA LEU A 166 5.60 -8.75 -9.98
C LEU A 166 6.55 -8.63 -8.79
N VAL A 167 7.31 -9.67 -8.51
CA VAL A 167 8.27 -9.71 -7.40
C VAL A 167 9.64 -10.14 -7.93
N PRO A 168 10.45 -9.19 -8.43
CA PRO A 168 11.80 -9.48 -8.91
C PRO A 168 12.66 -10.11 -7.80
N ARG A 169 13.52 -11.03 -8.20
CA ARG A 169 14.42 -11.76 -7.28
C ARG A 169 15.76 -11.08 -7.08
N SER A 170 16.06 -10.08 -7.92
CA SER A 170 17.32 -9.33 -7.88
C SER A 170 17.16 -7.92 -8.41
N ARG A 171 18.11 -7.03 -8.09
CA ARG A 171 18.19 -5.69 -8.68
C ARG A 171 18.30 -5.74 -10.22
N ALA A 172 19.04 -6.70 -10.74
CA ALA A 172 19.20 -6.88 -12.18
C ALA A 172 17.86 -7.21 -12.87
N GLU A 173 17.05 -8.10 -12.28
CA GLU A 173 15.72 -8.42 -12.77
C GLU A 173 14.77 -7.22 -12.64
N TYR A 174 14.82 -6.51 -11.51
CA TYR A 174 14.02 -5.29 -11.28
C TYR A 174 14.28 -4.25 -12.37
N PHE A 175 15.53 -3.89 -12.59
CA PHE A 175 15.90 -2.91 -13.61
C PHE A 175 15.70 -3.42 -15.04
N GLY A 176 15.90 -4.73 -15.26
CA GLY A 176 15.61 -5.37 -16.54
C GLY A 176 14.14 -5.23 -16.94
N LEU A 177 13.21 -5.47 -16.02
CA LEU A 177 11.76 -5.29 -16.24
C LEU A 177 11.41 -3.82 -16.49
N LEU A 178 12.02 -2.88 -15.78
CA LEU A 178 11.80 -1.44 -16.02
C LEU A 178 12.27 -1.02 -17.41
N ALA A 179 13.43 -1.49 -17.86
CA ALA A 179 13.99 -1.15 -19.16
C ALA A 179 13.25 -1.84 -20.32
N GLN A 180 12.76 -3.06 -20.12
CA GLN A 180 12.00 -3.82 -21.12
C GLN A 180 10.68 -3.12 -21.48
N GLY A 181 10.02 -2.53 -20.48
CA GLY A 181 8.71 -1.91 -20.68
C GLY A 181 7.56 -2.91 -20.85
N PRO A 182 6.33 -2.38 -21.08
CA PRO A 182 5.16 -3.21 -21.31
C PRO A 182 5.24 -3.97 -22.66
N PRO A 183 4.58 -5.14 -22.80
CA PRO A 183 3.72 -5.77 -21.78
C PRO A 183 4.51 -6.47 -20.68
N PHE A 184 4.06 -6.32 -19.42
CA PHE A 184 4.66 -7.03 -18.31
C PHE A 184 4.13 -8.47 -18.20
N PRO A 185 4.90 -9.41 -17.63
CA PRO A 185 4.52 -10.82 -17.49
C PRO A 185 3.50 -11.03 -16.36
N ILE A 186 2.39 -10.33 -16.41
CA ILE A 186 1.30 -10.43 -15.43
C ILE A 186 -0.07 -10.31 -16.14
N ASP A 187 -1.00 -11.18 -15.78
CA ASP A 187 -2.37 -11.07 -16.24
C ASP A 187 -3.15 -10.13 -15.32
N ILE A 188 -3.49 -8.95 -15.85
CA ILE A 188 -4.14 -7.86 -15.11
C ILE A 188 -5.49 -8.28 -14.54
N ALA A 189 -6.28 -9.08 -15.25
CA ALA A 189 -7.58 -9.52 -14.76
C ALA A 189 -7.44 -10.44 -13.54
N THR A 190 -6.55 -11.40 -13.61
CA THR A 190 -6.22 -12.31 -12.49
C THR A 190 -5.60 -11.54 -11.33
N GLN A 191 -4.66 -10.63 -11.59
CA GLN A 191 -4.07 -9.76 -10.60
C GLN A 191 -5.12 -8.98 -9.82
N SER A 192 -6.00 -8.27 -10.53
CA SER A 192 -7.06 -7.46 -9.94
C SER A 192 -8.03 -8.30 -9.11
N LEU A 193 -8.41 -9.48 -9.59
CA LEU A 193 -9.28 -10.39 -8.85
C LEU A 193 -8.61 -10.87 -7.56
N ARG A 194 -7.34 -11.29 -7.62
CA ARG A 194 -6.57 -11.74 -6.45
C ARG A 194 -6.40 -10.62 -5.43
N ALA A 195 -6.06 -9.41 -5.87
CA ALA A 195 -5.92 -8.25 -4.99
C ALA A 195 -7.22 -7.94 -4.25
N ARG A 196 -8.36 -7.93 -4.94
CA ARG A 196 -9.68 -7.72 -4.32
C ARG A 196 -10.04 -8.82 -3.32
N ARG A 197 -9.73 -10.07 -3.62
CA ARG A 197 -9.94 -11.20 -2.69
C ARG A 197 -9.06 -11.07 -1.46
N TYR A 198 -7.78 -10.75 -1.65
CA TYR A 198 -6.84 -10.55 -0.54
C TYR A 198 -7.31 -9.40 0.38
N MET A 199 -7.67 -8.27 -0.19
CA MET A 199 -8.17 -7.12 0.58
C MET A 199 -9.46 -7.42 1.31
N ALA A 200 -10.39 -8.19 0.71
CA ALA A 200 -11.60 -8.62 1.36
C ALA A 200 -11.29 -9.58 2.53
N PHE A 201 -10.37 -10.51 2.33
CA PHE A 201 -9.91 -11.42 3.38
C PHE A 201 -9.26 -10.63 4.53
N ASP A 202 -8.31 -9.76 4.23
CA ASP A 202 -7.58 -8.98 5.23
C ASP A 202 -8.53 -8.14 6.09
N ARG A 203 -9.51 -7.50 5.47
CA ARG A 203 -10.45 -6.62 6.18
C ARG A 203 -11.52 -7.31 6.97
N HIS A 204 -12.09 -8.36 6.40
CA HIS A 204 -13.31 -8.94 6.98
C HIS A 204 -13.02 -10.19 7.81
N TRP A 205 -11.85 -10.80 7.62
CA TRP A 205 -11.62 -12.14 8.14
C TRP A 205 -10.31 -12.33 8.91
N SER A 206 -9.31 -11.48 8.68
CA SER A 206 -8.02 -11.63 9.36
C SER A 206 -7.94 -10.91 10.70
N ALA A 207 -8.77 -9.90 10.91
CA ALA A 207 -8.75 -9.09 12.12
C ALA A 207 -10.12 -9.10 12.82
N PRO A 208 -10.28 -9.87 13.90
CA PRO A 208 -11.47 -9.79 14.72
C PRO A 208 -11.61 -8.39 15.32
N MET A 209 -12.84 -7.89 15.36
CA MET A 209 -13.14 -6.60 15.97
C MET A 209 -13.11 -6.74 17.50
N THR A 210 -12.46 -5.78 18.16
CA THR A 210 -12.50 -5.67 19.63
C THR A 210 -13.17 -4.37 20.03
N ASP A 211 -13.95 -4.41 21.10
CA ASP A 211 -14.51 -3.22 21.74
C ASP A 211 -13.56 -2.62 22.80
N LEU A 212 -12.44 -3.30 23.08
CA LEU A 212 -11.47 -2.87 24.10
C LEU A 212 -10.70 -1.61 23.73
N VAL A 213 -10.50 -1.40 22.44
CA VAL A 213 -9.76 -0.24 21.94
C VAL A 213 -10.63 0.50 20.92
N PRO A 214 -11.04 1.74 21.22
CA PRO A 214 -11.79 2.54 20.26
C PRO A 214 -10.95 2.83 19.02
N ALA A 215 -11.62 2.99 17.88
CA ALA A 215 -10.95 3.44 16.67
C ALA A 215 -10.31 4.82 16.91
N PHE A 216 -9.02 4.94 16.66
CA PHE A 216 -8.27 6.18 16.83
C PHE A 216 -7.44 6.53 15.60
N SER A 217 -7.07 7.79 15.49
CA SER A 217 -6.15 8.30 14.47
C SER A 217 -4.93 8.93 15.14
N HIS A 218 -3.89 9.22 14.38
CA HIS A 218 -2.73 9.95 14.89
C HIS A 218 -3.09 11.29 15.54
N ARG A 219 -4.16 11.95 15.09
CA ARG A 219 -4.64 13.19 15.68
C ARG A 219 -5.26 12.98 17.05
N THR A 220 -5.98 11.88 17.21
CA THR A 220 -6.63 11.54 18.47
C THR A 220 -5.71 10.79 19.44
N ALA A 221 -4.60 10.23 18.96
CA ALA A 221 -3.64 9.50 19.79
C ALA A 221 -2.99 10.37 20.89
N ALA A 222 -2.89 11.67 20.68
CA ALA A 222 -2.40 12.63 21.67
C ALA A 222 -3.51 13.16 22.61
N ASP A 223 -4.77 12.80 22.39
CA ASP A 223 -5.90 13.24 23.21
C ASP A 223 -5.96 12.41 24.50
N PRO A 224 -5.82 13.03 25.68
CA PRO A 224 -5.91 12.33 26.96
C PRO A 224 -7.25 11.58 27.16
N SER A 225 -8.34 12.07 26.57
CA SER A 225 -9.66 11.43 26.64
C SER A 225 -9.68 10.05 25.96
N LEU A 226 -8.87 9.84 24.91
CA LEU A 226 -8.73 8.55 24.27
C LEU A 226 -8.14 7.51 25.22
N TRP A 227 -7.13 7.89 25.98
CA TRP A 227 -6.50 6.99 26.94
C TRP A 227 -7.47 6.63 28.09
N ALA A 228 -8.29 7.57 28.53
CA ALA A 228 -9.35 7.28 29.49
C ALA A 228 -10.33 6.24 28.93
N LEU A 229 -10.78 6.40 27.68
CA LEU A 229 -11.66 5.42 27.02
C LEU A 229 -11.01 4.04 26.88
N ILE A 230 -9.72 3.97 26.59
CA ILE A 230 -8.99 2.69 26.51
C ILE A 230 -8.93 2.04 27.90
N VAL A 231 -8.62 2.81 28.94
CA VAL A 231 -8.57 2.31 30.32
C VAL A 231 -9.94 1.83 30.77
N ASP A 232 -11.00 2.58 30.47
CA ASP A 232 -12.37 2.19 30.81
C ASP A 232 -12.78 0.93 30.03
N GLY A 233 -12.42 0.82 28.76
CA GLY A 233 -12.62 -0.37 27.94
C GLY A 233 -11.93 -1.60 28.56
N ILE A 234 -10.67 -1.48 28.94
CA ILE A 234 -9.91 -2.57 29.61
C ILE A 234 -10.54 -2.95 30.93
N ASN A 235 -10.92 -1.97 31.76
CA ASN A 235 -11.51 -2.22 33.08
C ASN A 235 -12.91 -2.84 33.02
N SER A 236 -13.65 -2.55 31.94
CA SER A 236 -14.98 -3.10 31.70
C SER A 236 -14.97 -4.36 30.84
N ALA A 237 -13.80 -4.80 30.41
CA ALA A 237 -13.64 -5.95 29.51
C ALA A 237 -14.18 -7.24 30.15
N CYS A 238 -15.05 -7.89 29.42
CA CYS A 238 -15.52 -9.23 29.73
C CYS A 238 -14.90 -10.20 28.71
N LEU A 239 -13.87 -10.93 29.13
CA LEU A 239 -13.13 -11.85 28.25
C LEU A 239 -14.02 -12.95 27.65
N GLU A 240 -15.09 -13.31 28.34
CA GLU A 240 -16.07 -14.30 27.90
C GLU A 240 -16.92 -13.80 26.73
N THR A 241 -17.10 -12.48 26.58
CA THR A 241 -17.93 -11.89 25.54
C THR A 241 -17.11 -11.20 24.44
N ASP A 242 -15.89 -10.77 24.73
CA ASP A 242 -15.02 -10.12 23.75
C ASP A 242 -14.62 -11.09 22.63
N GLN A 243 -14.87 -10.69 21.38
CA GLN A 243 -14.64 -11.54 20.22
C GLN A 243 -13.16 -11.86 20.02
N VAL A 244 -12.26 -10.90 20.28
CA VAL A 244 -10.81 -11.10 20.14
C VAL A 244 -10.29 -12.06 21.22
N ALA A 245 -10.68 -11.85 22.47
CA ALA A 245 -10.29 -12.71 23.58
C ALA A 245 -10.74 -14.16 23.32
N ARG A 246 -11.98 -14.35 22.86
CA ARG A 246 -12.52 -15.67 22.49
C ARG A 246 -11.79 -16.29 21.30
N ALA A 247 -11.43 -15.51 20.28
CA ALA A 247 -10.67 -16.00 19.14
C ALA A 247 -9.25 -16.43 19.56
N ILE A 248 -8.58 -15.65 20.42
CA ILE A 248 -7.28 -16.00 20.99
C ILE A 248 -7.37 -17.27 21.82
N ALA A 249 -8.33 -17.36 22.73
CA ALA A 249 -8.51 -18.53 23.58
C ALA A 249 -8.76 -19.82 22.78
N ARG A 250 -9.58 -19.74 21.72
CA ARG A 250 -9.82 -20.87 20.80
C ARG A 250 -8.55 -21.29 20.05
N SER A 251 -7.83 -20.31 19.49
CA SER A 251 -6.59 -20.61 18.77
C SER A 251 -5.54 -21.23 19.68
N TRP A 252 -5.44 -20.71 20.90
CA TRP A 252 -4.55 -21.27 21.93
C TRP A 252 -4.91 -22.70 22.30
N SER A 253 -6.20 -22.99 22.58
CA SER A 253 -6.66 -24.32 22.94
C SER A 253 -6.47 -25.37 21.83
N LYS A 254 -6.44 -24.91 20.57
CA LYS A 254 -6.19 -25.78 19.41
C LYS A 254 -4.70 -25.88 19.03
N GLY A 255 -3.80 -25.21 19.74
CA GLY A 255 -2.38 -25.10 19.38
C GLY A 255 -2.13 -24.38 18.05
N SER A 256 -3.08 -23.54 17.61
CA SER A 256 -2.95 -22.80 16.35
C SER A 256 -2.08 -21.57 16.54
N ALA A 257 -1.11 -21.37 15.65
CA ALA A 257 -0.32 -20.14 15.58
C ALA A 257 -1.07 -18.94 14.97
N LYS A 258 -2.29 -19.16 14.48
CA LYS A 258 -3.11 -18.12 13.82
C LYS A 258 -4.39 -17.91 14.60
N VAL A 259 -4.69 -16.64 14.89
CA VAL A 259 -5.98 -16.23 15.44
C VAL A 259 -6.92 -15.98 14.26
N MET A 260 -7.99 -16.76 14.15
CA MET A 260 -8.95 -16.65 13.06
C MET A 260 -10.35 -16.32 13.59
N VAL A 261 -11.12 -15.60 12.77
CA VAL A 261 -12.54 -15.33 13.05
C VAL A 261 -13.35 -16.61 12.85
N PRO A 262 -14.31 -16.94 13.75
CA PRO A 262 -15.03 -18.22 13.72
C PRO A 262 -15.74 -18.55 12.40
N GLU A 263 -16.22 -17.51 11.71
CA GLU A 263 -16.97 -17.69 10.47
C GLU A 263 -16.12 -18.24 9.31
N LEU A 264 -14.80 -18.27 9.47
CA LEU A 264 -13.87 -18.81 8.47
C LEU A 264 -13.44 -20.25 8.73
N GLU A 265 -13.66 -20.76 9.94
CA GLU A 265 -13.30 -22.14 10.26
C GLU A 265 -14.02 -23.16 9.35
N GLY A 266 -15.21 -22.80 8.83
CA GLY A 266 -15.96 -23.64 7.89
C GLY A 266 -15.59 -23.50 6.40
N LEU A 267 -14.89 -22.42 6.02
CA LEU A 267 -14.55 -22.11 4.62
C LEU A 267 -13.16 -22.58 4.18
N LEU A 268 -12.31 -22.96 5.12
CA LEU A 268 -10.94 -23.41 4.84
C LEU A 268 -10.79 -24.95 4.87
N ILE A 269 -11.89 -25.69 5.00
CA ILE A 269 -11.87 -27.16 5.07
C ILE A 269 -12.29 -27.79 3.72
N GLU A 270 -12.64 -26.99 2.73
CA GLU A 270 -12.82 -27.40 1.33
C GLU A 270 -11.70 -26.81 0.45
#